data_68128dda1086be1eac3e5084bca49961
#
_entry.id   68128dda1086be1eac3e5084bca49961
#
_cell.length_a   1.000
_cell.length_b   1.000
_cell.length_c   1.000
_cell.angle_alpha   90.00
_cell.angle_beta   90.00
_cell.angle_gamma   90.00
#
_symmetry.space_group_name_H-M   'P 1'
#
loop_
_entity.id
_entity.type
_entity.pdbx_description
1 polymer ?
#
loop_
_entity_poly.entity_id
_entity_poly.type
_entity_poly.pdbx_seq_one_letter_code
_entity_poly.pdbx_strand_id
1 'polypeptide(L)'
;MKLRIRGDTLRLRLKRSEVEQLATGISIVEETHFPDAVLTYRLDVSENDDIAAKFDNGNLTVSLPQSKVLDWAATDEVSLCAEQKFSGTGCISLLIEKDFKCLEPGHHRDCEDDEDTFPHPSAHSIG
;
A
#
# COMPACT_ATOMS: atom_id res chain seq x y z
N MET A 1 -4.54 -1.56 6.78
CA MET A 1 -3.91 -1.29 5.47
C MET A 1 -4.58 -0.10 4.84
N LYS A 2 -3.81 0.84 4.36
CA LYS A 2 -4.35 2.02 3.71
C LYS A 2 -4.06 1.95 2.23
N LEU A 3 -5.05 2.28 1.44
CA LEU A 3 -4.93 2.29 -0.02
C LEU A 3 -4.99 3.71 -0.52
N ARG A 4 -4.03 4.07 -1.34
CA ARG A 4 -4.03 5.37 -1.99
C ARG A 4 -3.88 5.15 -3.49
N ILE A 5 -4.76 5.73 -4.25
CA ILE A 5 -4.74 5.64 -5.70
C ILE A 5 -4.55 7.03 -6.27
N ARG A 6 -3.58 7.14 -7.18
CA ARG A 6 -3.35 8.41 -7.86
C ARG A 6 -2.97 8.10 -9.29
N GLY A 7 -3.87 8.39 -10.23
CA GLY A 7 -3.64 7.98 -11.60
C GLY A 7 -3.38 6.49 -11.67
N ASP A 8 -2.33 6.10 -12.35
CA ASP A 8 -1.98 4.69 -12.49
C ASP A 8 -0.96 4.27 -11.44
N THR A 9 -1.14 4.73 -10.23
CA THR A 9 -0.28 4.38 -9.11
C THR A 9 -1.14 3.88 -7.95
N LEU A 10 -0.78 2.73 -7.40
CA LEU A 10 -1.39 2.19 -6.19
C LEU A 10 -0.35 2.18 -5.09
N ARG A 11 -0.76 2.62 -3.92
CA ARG A 11 0.12 2.65 -2.77
C ARG A 11 -0.62 2.02 -1.61
N LEU A 12 -0.03 0.99 -1.05
CA LEU A 12 -0.59 0.31 0.11
C LEU A 12 0.36 0.50 1.28
N ARG A 13 -0.18 0.91 2.40
CA ARG A 13 0.63 1.17 3.58
C ARG A 13 0.12 0.28 4.70
N LEU A 14 1.02 -0.49 5.29
CA LEU A 14 0.68 -1.52 6.25
C LEU A 14 1.27 -1.24 7.60
N LYS A 15 0.49 -1.54 8.64
CA LYS A 15 0.99 -1.50 9.99
C LYS A 15 1.89 -2.70 10.23
N ARG A 16 2.65 -2.62 11.30
CA ARG A 16 3.56 -3.69 11.65
C ARG A 16 2.86 -5.03 11.79
N SER A 17 1.72 -5.04 12.46
CA SER A 17 0.99 -6.29 12.66
C SER A 17 0.52 -6.88 11.34
N GLU A 18 0.21 -6.03 10.37
CA GLU A 18 -0.23 -6.51 9.08
C GLU A 18 0.92 -7.11 8.28
N VAL A 19 2.10 -6.50 8.39
CA VAL A 19 3.29 -7.06 7.75
C VAL A 19 3.58 -8.44 8.34
N GLU A 20 3.43 -8.58 9.65
CA GLU A 20 3.66 -9.86 10.31
C GLU A 20 2.66 -10.91 9.86
N GLN A 21 1.41 -10.51 9.68
CA GLN A 21 0.40 -11.44 9.17
C GLN A 21 0.73 -11.92 7.77
N LEU A 22 1.14 -11.00 6.91
CA LEU A 22 1.53 -11.38 5.56
C LEU A 22 2.70 -12.36 5.58
N ALA A 23 3.65 -12.14 6.47
CA ALA A 23 4.81 -13.01 6.55
C ALA A 23 4.43 -14.44 6.93
N THR A 24 3.30 -14.61 7.60
CA THR A 24 2.80 -15.94 7.93
C THR A 24 1.84 -16.47 6.88
N GLY A 25 1.64 -15.75 5.79
CA GLY A 25 0.78 -16.20 4.72
C GLY A 25 -0.67 -15.78 4.83
N ILE A 26 -0.99 -14.91 5.76
CA ILE A 26 -2.37 -14.46 5.95
C ILE A 26 -2.61 -13.21 5.12
N SER A 27 -3.66 -13.24 4.31
CA SER A 27 -4.02 -12.09 3.49
C SER A 27 -4.57 -10.96 4.32
N ILE A 28 -4.35 -9.75 3.87
CA ILE A 28 -4.93 -8.55 4.48
C ILE A 28 -6.07 -8.10 3.59
N VAL A 29 -7.25 -7.95 4.14
CA VAL A 29 -8.45 -7.62 3.37
C VAL A 29 -9.18 -6.47 4.04
N GLU A 30 -9.60 -5.50 3.24
CA GLU A 30 -10.39 -4.38 3.74
C GLU A 30 -11.51 -4.08 2.77
N GLU A 31 -12.58 -3.52 3.28
CA GLU A 31 -13.75 -3.21 2.47
C GLU A 31 -14.19 -1.77 2.70
N THR A 32 -14.63 -1.15 1.62
CA THR A 32 -15.25 0.17 1.69
C THR A 32 -16.64 0.04 1.10
N HIS A 33 -17.63 0.40 1.88
CA HIS A 33 -19.03 0.21 1.48
C HIS A 33 -19.58 1.50 0.91
N PHE A 34 -20.07 1.38 -0.32
CA PHE A 34 -20.76 2.48 -0.99
C PHE A 34 -22.26 2.16 -0.99
N PRO A 35 -23.12 3.13 -1.25
CA PRO A 35 -24.55 2.84 -1.27
C PRO A 35 -24.95 1.74 -2.24
N ASP A 36 -24.24 1.63 -3.35
CA ASP A 36 -24.63 0.70 -4.40
C ASP A 36 -23.61 -0.42 -4.65
N ALA A 37 -22.50 -0.43 -3.95
CA ALA A 37 -21.50 -1.48 -4.19
C ALA A 37 -20.45 -1.46 -3.09
N VAL A 38 -19.67 -2.52 -3.02
CA VAL A 38 -18.58 -2.63 -2.05
C VAL A 38 -17.29 -2.74 -2.81
N LEU A 39 -16.30 -1.94 -2.41
CA LEU A 39 -14.95 -2.08 -2.91
C LEU A 39 -14.17 -2.90 -1.91
N THR A 40 -13.63 -4.02 -2.36
CA THR A 40 -12.79 -4.86 -1.52
C THR A 40 -11.37 -4.75 -2.03
N TYR A 41 -10.43 -4.47 -1.15
CA TYR A 41 -9.04 -4.49 -1.56
C TYR A 41 -8.27 -5.41 -0.64
N ARG A 42 -7.38 -6.19 -1.24
CA ARG A 42 -6.68 -7.22 -0.50
C ARG A 42 -5.26 -7.36 -0.98
N LEU A 43 -4.43 -7.81 -0.06
CA LEU A 43 -3.04 -8.06 -0.33
C LEU A 43 -2.79 -9.52 -0.02
N ASP A 44 -2.35 -10.26 -1.03
CA ASP A 44 -2.13 -11.70 -0.92
C ASP A 44 -0.66 -12.03 -1.09
N VAL A 45 -0.26 -13.11 -0.46
CA VAL A 45 1.07 -13.68 -0.71
C VAL A 45 0.90 -14.77 -1.75
N SER A 46 1.76 -14.80 -2.73
CA SER A 46 1.65 -15.76 -3.81
C SER A 46 2.98 -16.45 -4.06
N GLU A 47 2.93 -17.47 -4.89
CA GLU A 47 4.15 -18.17 -5.30
C GLU A 47 4.69 -17.63 -6.61
N ASN A 48 4.04 -16.64 -7.18
CA ASN A 48 4.54 -16.00 -8.38
C ASN A 48 5.80 -15.22 -8.09
N ASP A 49 6.53 -14.91 -9.15
CA ASP A 49 7.78 -14.17 -8.99
C ASP A 49 7.58 -12.67 -8.99
N ASP A 50 6.46 -12.20 -9.45
CA ASP A 50 6.25 -10.77 -9.65
C ASP A 50 5.14 -10.23 -8.76
N ILE A 51 5.27 -8.96 -8.39
CA ILE A 51 4.21 -8.23 -7.74
C ILE A 51 3.22 -7.83 -8.82
N ALA A 52 1.95 -8.09 -8.59
CA ALA A 52 0.93 -7.82 -9.60
C ALA A 52 -0.36 -7.36 -8.96
N ALA A 53 -1.10 -6.53 -9.68
CA ALA A 53 -2.40 -6.06 -9.25
C ALA A 53 -3.46 -6.52 -10.24
N LYS A 54 -4.64 -6.76 -9.73
CA LYS A 54 -5.77 -7.19 -10.54
C LYS A 54 -7.03 -6.53 -9.99
N PHE A 55 -7.88 -6.04 -10.85
CA PHE A 55 -9.14 -5.45 -10.42
C PHE A 55 -10.28 -6.11 -11.18
N ASP A 56 -11.24 -6.68 -10.45
CA ASP A 56 -12.31 -7.44 -11.06
C ASP A 56 -13.52 -7.42 -10.13
N ASN A 57 -14.67 -7.03 -10.64
CA ASN A 57 -15.93 -7.05 -9.88
C ASN A 57 -15.84 -6.36 -8.53
N GLY A 58 -15.19 -5.20 -8.50
CA GLY A 58 -15.06 -4.45 -7.25
C GLY A 58 -14.00 -5.00 -6.32
N ASN A 59 -13.23 -5.98 -6.76
CA ASN A 59 -12.17 -6.55 -5.94
C ASN A 59 -10.81 -6.15 -6.50
N LEU A 60 -10.05 -5.44 -5.71
CA LEU A 60 -8.70 -5.09 -6.05
C LEU A 60 -7.78 -6.02 -5.27
N THR A 61 -6.98 -6.80 -5.98
CA THR A 61 -6.07 -7.75 -5.35
C THR A 61 -4.64 -7.43 -5.77
N VAL A 62 -3.77 -7.26 -4.81
CA VAL A 62 -2.35 -7.10 -5.08
C VAL A 62 -1.67 -8.34 -4.53
N SER A 63 -0.89 -9.01 -5.37
CA SER A 63 -0.21 -10.25 -5.01
C SER A 63 1.27 -9.98 -4.86
N LEU A 64 1.85 -10.47 -3.78
CA LEU A 64 3.27 -10.30 -3.49
C LEU A 64 3.94 -11.65 -3.45
N PRO A 65 5.13 -11.79 -4.07
CA PRO A 65 5.88 -13.03 -3.96
C PRO A 65 6.26 -13.31 -2.51
N GLN A 66 6.12 -14.54 -2.10
CA GLN A 66 6.39 -14.94 -0.73
C GLN A 66 7.81 -14.58 -0.30
N SER A 67 8.77 -14.83 -1.17
CA SER A 67 10.17 -14.55 -0.82
C SER A 67 10.40 -13.07 -0.57
N LYS A 68 9.74 -12.21 -1.34
CA LYS A 68 9.89 -10.78 -1.16
C LYS A 68 9.23 -10.32 0.14
N VAL A 69 8.10 -10.92 0.49
CA VAL A 69 7.41 -10.57 1.73
C VAL A 69 8.28 -10.97 2.92
N LEU A 70 8.88 -12.15 2.88
CA LEU A 70 9.69 -12.61 4.00
C LEU A 70 10.92 -11.73 4.20
N ASP A 71 11.59 -11.35 3.11
CA ASP A 71 12.73 -10.45 3.21
C ASP A 71 12.31 -9.08 3.73
N TRP A 72 11.22 -8.58 3.20
CA TRP A 72 10.73 -7.27 3.59
C TRP A 72 10.34 -7.23 5.07
N ALA A 73 9.70 -8.29 5.53
CA ALA A 73 9.27 -8.36 6.92
C ALA A 73 10.44 -8.51 7.87
N ALA A 74 11.51 -9.18 7.44
CA ALA A 74 12.61 -9.51 8.30
C ALA A 74 13.72 -8.48 8.33
N THR A 75 13.68 -7.48 7.45
CA THR A 75 14.77 -6.51 7.33
C THR A 75 14.23 -5.10 7.55
N ASP A 76 15.12 -4.14 7.37
CA ASP A 76 14.74 -2.74 7.47
C ASP A 76 14.24 -2.18 6.16
N GLU A 77 14.03 -3.02 5.19
CA GLU A 77 13.53 -2.59 3.90
C GLU A 77 12.16 -1.92 4.09
N VAL A 78 12.03 -0.70 3.59
CA VAL A 78 10.84 0.11 3.85
C VAL A 78 9.69 -0.31 2.95
N SER A 79 9.97 -0.60 1.70
CA SER A 79 8.90 -0.82 0.75
C SER A 79 9.27 -1.84 -0.30
N LEU A 80 8.23 -2.36 -0.94
CA LEU A 80 8.33 -3.17 -2.14
C LEU A 80 7.69 -2.38 -3.26
N CYS A 81 8.32 -2.34 -4.42
CA CYS A 81 7.74 -1.60 -5.52
C CYS A 81 7.91 -2.38 -6.82
N ALA A 82 7.02 -2.11 -7.74
CA ALA A 82 7.03 -2.77 -9.04
C ALA A 82 6.24 -1.95 -10.03
N GLU A 83 6.52 -2.18 -11.30
CA GLU A 83 5.70 -1.64 -12.36
C GLU A 83 5.15 -2.79 -13.16
N GLN A 84 3.85 -2.83 -13.29
CA GLN A 84 3.18 -3.90 -14.01
C GLN A 84 2.69 -3.33 -15.34
N LYS A 85 3.17 -3.90 -16.42
CA LYS A 85 2.77 -3.44 -17.75
C LYS A 85 1.52 -4.17 -18.18
N PHE A 86 0.71 -3.47 -18.95
CA PHE A 86 -0.45 -4.10 -19.56
C PHE A 86 -0.47 -3.74 -21.02
N SER A 87 -1.47 -4.17 -21.74
CA SER A 87 -1.52 -4.05 -23.19
C SER A 87 -1.19 -2.65 -23.66
N GLY A 88 -0.40 -2.54 -24.70
CA GLY A 88 -0.01 -1.26 -25.24
C GLY A 88 1.13 -0.65 -24.47
N THR A 89 1.06 0.64 -24.21
CA THR A 89 2.13 1.33 -23.52
C THR A 89 1.80 1.60 -22.07
N GLY A 90 0.70 1.05 -21.57
CA GLY A 90 0.27 1.35 -20.23
C GLY A 90 1.04 0.56 -19.17
N CYS A 91 1.17 1.15 -18.02
CA CYS A 91 1.67 0.42 -16.87
C CYS A 91 1.11 1.04 -15.59
N ILE A 92 1.05 0.22 -14.55
CA ILE A 92 0.61 0.68 -13.25
C ILE A 92 1.76 0.50 -12.28
N SER A 93 1.98 1.52 -11.46
CA SER A 93 3.04 1.48 -10.47
C SER A 93 2.47 1.03 -9.15
N LEU A 94 3.15 0.09 -8.52
CA LEU A 94 2.69 -0.51 -7.27
C LEU A 94 3.73 -0.27 -6.20
N LEU A 95 3.28 0.25 -5.06
CA LEU A 95 4.16 0.52 -3.94
C LEU A 95 3.49 0.00 -2.68
N ILE A 96 4.16 -0.93 -2.01
CA ILE A 96 3.67 -1.48 -0.77
C ILE A 96 4.69 -1.13 0.30
N GLU A 97 4.29 -0.40 1.31
CA GLU A 97 5.26 0.10 2.27
C GLU A 97 4.80 -0.05 3.70
N LYS A 98 5.77 -0.03 4.58
CA LYS A 98 5.51 -0.07 6.01
C LYS A 98 5.07 1.30 6.48
N ASP A 99 4.10 1.31 7.38
CA ASP A 99 3.60 2.55 7.95
C ASP A 99 4.38 2.81 9.23
N PHE A 100 5.43 3.61 9.13
CA PHE A 100 6.22 3.92 10.29
C PHE A 100 5.53 4.98 11.12
N LYS A 101 5.51 4.77 12.42
CA LYS A 101 5.00 5.78 13.28
C LYS A 101 5.85 6.98 13.20
N CYS A 102 5.29 8.13 13.37
CA CYS A 102 6.06 9.33 13.56
C CYS A 102 6.86 9.18 14.81
N LEU A 103 8.08 9.62 14.78
CA LEU A 103 8.92 9.59 15.95
C LEU A 103 8.51 10.62 16.96
N GLU A 104 7.80 11.64 16.53
CA GLU A 104 7.36 12.67 17.43
C GLU A 104 6.01 12.32 17.96
N PRO A 105 5.90 12.17 19.25
CA PRO A 105 4.59 11.86 19.81
C PRO A 105 3.62 12.94 19.49
N GLY A 106 2.66 12.97 19.11
CA GLY A 106 1.74 14.02 18.79
C GLY A 106 1.57 14.27 17.35
N HIS A 107 2.48 13.75 16.55
CA HIS A 107 2.38 13.92 15.13
C HIS A 107 2.05 12.64 14.43
N HIS A 108 1.81 11.60 15.17
CA HIS A 108 1.71 10.30 14.58
C HIS A 108 0.63 10.18 13.54
N ARG A 109 -0.42 10.92 13.67
CA ARG A 109 -1.46 10.76 12.70
C ARG A 109 -1.24 11.56 11.45
N ASP A 110 -0.28 12.46 11.47
CA ASP A 110 0.00 13.26 10.30
C ASP A 110 1.19 12.79 9.52
N CYS A 111 1.87 11.80 10.00
CA CYS A 111 3.05 11.33 9.34
C CYS A 111 2.83 10.98 7.91
N GLU A 112 1.75 10.33 7.65
CA GLU A 112 1.51 9.86 6.31
C GLU A 112 1.09 10.95 5.38
N ASP A 113 0.69 12.09 5.92
CA ASP A 113 0.23 13.19 5.10
C ASP A 113 1.27 14.24 4.88
N ASP A 114 2.40 14.12 5.53
CA ASP A 114 3.37 15.18 5.54
C ASP A 114 3.92 15.53 4.21
N GLU A 115 3.95 14.60 3.31
CA GLU A 115 4.60 14.86 2.09
C GLU A 115 3.72 15.43 1.05
N ASP A 116 2.54 15.66 1.21
CA ASP A 116 1.77 16.23 0.13
C ASP A 116 0.51 16.88 0.63
N THR A 117 0.61 17.56 1.73
CA THR A 117 -0.54 18.26 2.25
C THR A 117 -0.37 19.75 1.98
N PHE A 118 -1.44 20.48 2.11
CA PHE A 118 -1.36 21.92 2.03
C PHE A 118 -0.61 22.45 3.23
N PRO A 119 0.20 23.47 3.03
CA PRO A 119 0.91 24.03 4.16
C PRO A 119 -0.08 24.58 5.16
N HIS A 120 0.24 24.35 6.40
CA HIS A 120 -0.53 24.92 7.47
C HIS A 120 -0.38 26.43 7.41
N PRO A 121 -1.42 27.18 7.63
CA PRO A 121 -1.29 28.63 7.55
C PRO A 121 -0.18 29.18 8.41
N SER A 122 0.09 28.55 9.52
CA SER A 122 1.16 29.01 10.36
C SER A 122 2.47 28.38 9.99
N ALA A 123 2.49 27.50 9.16
CA ALA A 123 3.68 26.88 8.78
C ALA A 123 4.24 27.55 7.65
N HIS A 124 4.26 27.67 7.18
CA HIS A 124 4.89 27.97 6.28
C HIS A 124 4.83 27.89 5.24
N SER A 125 4.79 28.07 4.84
CA SER A 125 4.81 28.18 3.95
C SER A 125 5.42 27.72 3.02
N ILE A 126 5.61 27.02 2.91
CA ILE A 126 6.20 26.51 2.05
C ILE A 126 5.67 26.28 1.11
N GLY A 127 5.11 26.33 1.02
CA GLY A 127 4.37 26.10 -0.04
C GLY A 127 4.60 25.64 -1.01
#